data_398dbe8008d4d14e53a479ebbeddb3fc
#
_entry.id   398dbe8008d4d14e53a479ebbeddb3fc
#
_cell.length_a   1.000
_cell.length_b   1.000
_cell.length_c   1.000
_cell.angle_alpha   90.00
_cell.angle_beta   90.00
_cell.angle_gamma   90.00
#
_symmetry.space_group_name_H-M   'P 1'
#
loop_
_entity.id
_entity.type
_entity.pdbx_description
1 polymer ?
#
loop_
_entity_poly.entity_id
_entity_poly.type
_entity_poly.pdbx_seq_one_letter_code
_entity_poly.pdbx_strand_id
1 'polypeptide(L)'
;MVVYTVVFIPPELKEDTYQPQPVRQHPIPKRDKPGEYRMLGIPAIYDRVCQQALLNRLEPIFEPIFDDASFGYRRGRSTKDALRKVWKEIQSGSEWIVDADLRDFFGSVDHEKLLTLVAQRVADGRVLRLIEAMLKAGSYGKGQLFPSERGTPQGGVVSPTLSNILLTPFDREMRLRGYQLTRYADDCVPRAQRQRNRLLECVTT
;
A
#
# COMPACT_ATOMS: atom_id res chain seq x y z
N MET A 1 27.91 8.81 -20.74
CA MET A 1 27.84 9.51 -19.45
C MET A 1 27.54 8.44 -18.40
N VAL A 2 28.54 8.09 -17.58
CA VAL A 2 28.39 7.08 -16.52
C VAL A 2 27.82 7.80 -15.31
N VAL A 3 26.57 7.51 -14.94
CA VAL A 3 25.95 8.06 -13.72
C VAL A 3 26.35 7.13 -12.57
N TYR A 4 27.24 7.59 -11.72
CA TYR A 4 27.56 6.90 -10.47
C TYR A 4 26.42 7.18 -9.45
N THR A 5 25.61 6.20 -9.17
CA THR A 5 24.70 6.26 -8.04
C THR A 5 25.48 5.93 -6.78
N VAL A 6 25.86 6.95 -6.00
CA VAL A 6 26.44 6.74 -4.68
C VAL A 6 25.31 6.27 -3.76
N VAL A 7 25.27 4.98 -3.45
CA VAL A 7 24.35 4.44 -2.44
C VAL A 7 25.00 4.66 -1.09
N PHE A 8 24.64 5.75 -0.43
CA PHE A 8 24.98 5.95 0.97
C PHE A 8 24.08 5.03 1.82
N ILE A 9 24.67 3.98 2.39
CA ILE A 9 23.99 3.14 3.38
C ILE A 9 24.42 3.67 4.74
N PRO A 10 23.50 4.23 5.53
CA PRO A 10 23.81 4.72 6.87
C PRO A 10 24.45 3.62 7.72
N PRO A 11 25.48 3.94 8.54
CA PRO A 11 26.11 2.98 9.44
C PRO A 11 25.10 2.24 10.31
N GLU A 12 24.12 2.93 10.82
CA GLU A 12 23.08 2.40 11.71
C GLU A 12 22.26 1.27 11.07
N LEU A 13 22.06 1.30 9.73
CA LEU A 13 21.40 0.21 9.00
C LEU A 13 22.28 -1.03 8.90
N LYS A 14 23.62 -0.86 8.87
CA LYS A 14 24.59 -1.98 8.86
C LYS A 14 24.68 -2.62 10.24
N GLU A 15 24.60 -1.81 11.27
CA GLU A 15 24.77 -2.20 12.68
C GLU A 15 23.45 -2.63 13.34
N ASP A 16 22.33 -2.57 12.59
CA ASP A 16 20.97 -2.88 13.10
C ASP A 16 20.53 -1.96 14.28
N THR A 17 21.06 -0.75 14.31
CA THR A 17 20.79 0.26 15.36
C THR A 17 19.87 1.39 14.89
N TYR A 18 19.50 1.38 13.60
CA TYR A 18 18.65 2.43 13.04
C TYR A 18 17.25 2.43 13.65
N GLN A 19 16.82 3.60 14.10
CA GLN A 19 15.49 3.86 14.66
C GLN A 19 14.76 4.91 13.81
N PRO A 20 13.66 4.53 13.11
CA PRO A 20 12.86 5.48 12.36
C PRO A 20 12.23 6.53 13.28
N GLN A 21 12.19 7.76 12.83
CA GLN A 21 11.54 8.84 13.57
C GLN A 21 10.02 8.85 13.32
N PRO A 22 9.22 9.31 14.30
CA PRO A 22 7.80 9.54 14.10
C PRO A 22 7.54 10.50 12.94
N VAL A 23 6.59 10.16 12.06
CA VAL A 23 6.25 11.02 10.92
C VAL A 23 5.58 12.31 11.41
N ARG A 24 5.91 13.44 10.81
CA ARG A 24 5.24 14.70 11.10
C ARG A 24 3.87 14.74 10.44
N GLN A 25 2.81 14.91 11.23
CA GLN A 25 1.45 15.06 10.73
C GLN A 25 1.24 16.43 10.06
N HIS A 26 0.65 16.41 8.86
CA HIS A 26 0.22 17.60 8.15
C HIS A 26 -1.22 17.42 7.67
N PRO A 27 -2.19 18.28 8.10
CA PRO A 27 -3.56 18.20 7.68
C PRO A 27 -3.72 18.68 6.23
N ILE A 28 -4.36 17.86 5.38
CA ILE A 28 -4.72 18.22 4.01
C ILE A 28 -6.25 18.25 3.92
N PRO A 29 -6.87 19.37 3.48
CA PRO A 29 -8.31 19.43 3.28
C PRO A 29 -8.80 18.36 2.30
N LYS A 30 -9.90 17.68 2.60
CA LYS A 30 -10.57 16.80 1.64
C LYS A 30 -11.34 17.65 0.62
N ARG A 31 -11.22 17.29 -0.67
CA ARG A 31 -11.86 18.06 -1.76
C ARG A 31 -13.37 18.03 -1.69
N ASP A 32 -13.94 16.87 -1.33
CA ASP A 32 -15.37 16.60 -1.44
C ASP A 32 -16.13 16.79 -0.11
N LYS A 33 -15.41 17.16 0.98
CA LYS A 33 -15.98 17.31 2.32
C LYS A 33 -15.39 18.55 3.02
N PRO A 34 -16.01 19.72 2.84
CA PRO A 34 -15.56 20.95 3.49
C PRO A 34 -15.49 20.78 5.03
N GLY A 35 -14.37 21.16 5.61
CA GLY A 35 -14.13 21.03 7.07
C GLY A 35 -13.51 19.69 7.50
N GLU A 36 -13.46 18.68 6.65
CA GLU A 36 -12.74 17.44 6.92
C GLU A 36 -11.29 17.49 6.41
N TYR A 37 -10.39 16.88 7.17
CA TYR A 37 -8.97 16.79 6.84
C TYR A 37 -8.51 15.33 6.82
N ARG A 38 -7.61 15.01 5.91
CA ARG A 38 -6.79 13.80 5.98
C ARG A 38 -5.43 14.15 6.52
N MET A 39 -4.86 13.30 7.37
CA MET A 39 -3.54 13.53 7.96
C MET A 39 -2.47 12.89 7.10
N LEU A 40 -1.62 13.72 6.46
CA LEU A 40 -0.43 13.25 5.75
C LEU A 40 0.70 13.07 6.77
N GLY A 41 1.33 11.90 6.78
CA GLY A 41 2.53 11.64 7.57
C GLY A 41 3.78 11.94 6.73
N ILE A 42 4.55 12.94 7.12
CA ILE A 42 5.78 13.35 6.43
C ILE A 42 6.98 12.76 7.16
N PRO A 43 7.65 11.72 6.63
CA PRO A 43 8.86 11.15 7.22
C PRO A 43 10.02 12.15 7.17
N ALA A 44 10.98 12.04 8.09
CA ALA A 44 12.23 12.77 8.02
C ALA A 44 12.98 12.44 6.72
N ILE A 45 13.83 13.34 6.26
CA ILE A 45 14.57 13.15 5.00
C ILE A 45 15.41 11.87 5.04
N TYR A 46 16.06 11.63 6.17
CA TYR A 46 16.84 10.43 6.39
C TYR A 46 16.01 9.16 6.29
N ASP A 47 14.83 9.15 6.93
CA ASP A 47 13.91 8.01 6.86
C ASP A 47 13.39 7.77 5.44
N ARG A 48 13.17 8.82 4.65
CA ARG A 48 12.81 8.67 3.23
C ARG A 48 13.90 7.97 2.42
N VAL A 49 15.16 8.30 2.69
CA VAL A 49 16.30 7.63 2.03
C VAL A 49 16.35 6.15 2.42
N CYS A 50 16.20 5.84 3.71
CA CYS A 50 16.15 4.46 4.20
C CYS A 50 14.96 3.68 3.62
N GLN A 51 13.77 4.29 3.61
CA GLN A 51 12.57 3.69 3.00
C GLN A 51 12.75 3.46 1.50
N GLN A 52 13.39 4.38 0.78
CA GLN A 52 13.65 4.21 -0.65
C GLN A 52 14.66 3.09 -0.91
N ALA A 53 15.71 2.98 -0.10
CA ALA A 53 16.68 1.89 -0.20
C ALA A 53 16.00 0.53 0.04
N LEU A 54 15.12 0.45 1.05
CA LEU A 54 14.29 -0.72 1.33
C LEU A 54 13.36 -1.05 0.16
N LEU A 55 12.63 -0.04 -0.35
CA LEU A 55 11.72 -0.19 -1.49
C LEU A 55 12.43 -0.77 -2.71
N ASN A 56 13.62 -0.28 -3.04
CA ASN A 56 14.41 -0.76 -4.17
C ASN A 56 14.77 -2.26 -4.04
N ARG A 57 14.76 -2.82 -2.83
CA ARG A 57 14.99 -4.26 -2.58
C ARG A 57 13.70 -5.06 -2.53
N LEU A 58 12.62 -4.50 -2.03
CA LEU A 58 11.33 -5.17 -1.95
C LEU A 58 10.63 -5.23 -3.32
N GLU A 59 10.69 -4.17 -4.10
CA GLU A 59 9.99 -4.06 -5.38
C GLU A 59 10.28 -5.25 -6.33
N PRO A 60 11.54 -5.64 -6.63
CA PRO A 60 11.80 -6.78 -7.52
C PRO A 60 11.35 -8.12 -6.95
N ILE A 61 11.17 -8.25 -5.63
CA ILE A 61 10.69 -9.47 -4.98
C ILE A 61 9.17 -9.59 -5.08
N PHE A 62 8.46 -8.48 -4.89
CA PHE A 62 6.99 -8.47 -4.78
C PHE A 62 6.27 -8.11 -6.08
N GLU A 63 6.86 -7.30 -6.95
CA GLU A 63 6.22 -6.92 -8.23
C GLU A 63 5.78 -8.14 -9.07
N PRO A 64 6.56 -9.23 -9.19
CA PRO A 64 6.14 -10.40 -9.97
C PRO A 64 4.97 -11.18 -9.37
N ILE A 65 4.67 -10.99 -8.08
CA ILE A 65 3.59 -11.72 -7.40
C ILE A 65 2.31 -10.90 -7.23
N PHE A 66 2.34 -9.61 -7.50
CA PHE A 66 1.16 -8.79 -7.52
C PHE A 66 0.20 -9.19 -8.64
N ASP A 67 -1.08 -9.14 -8.33
CA ASP A 67 -2.12 -9.50 -9.28
C ASP A 67 -2.18 -8.52 -10.47
N ASP A 68 -2.54 -9.02 -11.64
CA ASP A 68 -2.76 -8.20 -12.83
C ASP A 68 -3.96 -7.25 -12.70
N ALA A 69 -4.82 -7.51 -11.73
CA ALA A 69 -5.91 -6.62 -11.37
C ALA A 69 -5.46 -5.35 -10.65
N SER A 70 -4.25 -5.35 -10.05
CA SER A 70 -3.71 -4.22 -9.28
C SER A 70 -2.90 -3.27 -10.18
N PHE A 71 -3.23 -1.99 -10.17
CA PHE A 71 -2.62 -0.94 -11.00
C PHE A 71 -1.94 0.17 -10.19
N GLY A 72 -2.49 0.51 -9.00
CA GLY A 72 -1.96 1.59 -8.17
C GLY A 72 -0.56 1.31 -7.63
N TYR A 73 0.28 2.34 -7.60
CA TYR A 73 1.63 2.31 -7.02
C TYR A 73 2.59 1.28 -7.65
N ARG A 74 2.39 0.92 -8.90
CA ARG A 74 3.24 -0.04 -9.62
C ARG A 74 3.91 0.62 -10.83
N ARG A 75 5.20 0.33 -11.03
CA ARG A 75 5.93 0.83 -12.20
C ARG A 75 5.35 0.26 -13.49
N GLY A 76 5.26 1.10 -14.52
CA GLY A 76 4.73 0.72 -15.82
C GLY A 76 3.22 0.53 -15.86
N ARG A 77 2.49 0.81 -14.77
CA ARG A 77 1.02 0.80 -14.69
C ARG A 77 0.49 2.19 -14.35
N SER A 78 -0.61 2.57 -14.95
CA SER A 78 -1.20 3.89 -14.81
C SER A 78 -2.71 3.82 -14.55
N THR A 79 -3.28 4.92 -14.09
CA THR A 79 -4.75 5.09 -13.99
C THR A 79 -5.43 4.86 -15.33
N LYS A 80 -4.79 5.28 -16.45
CA LYS A 80 -5.33 5.05 -17.81
C LYS A 80 -5.44 3.56 -18.13
N ASP A 81 -4.50 2.74 -17.68
CA ASP A 81 -4.52 1.29 -17.92
C ASP A 81 -5.61 0.62 -17.09
N ALA A 82 -5.81 1.04 -15.84
CA ALA A 82 -6.93 0.62 -15.01
C ALA A 82 -8.27 0.95 -15.67
N LEU A 83 -8.46 2.19 -16.11
CA LEU A 83 -9.67 2.64 -16.80
C LEU A 83 -9.91 1.89 -18.12
N ARG A 84 -8.86 1.65 -18.92
CA ARG A 84 -8.98 0.84 -20.14
C ARG A 84 -9.43 -0.60 -19.84
N LYS A 85 -8.93 -1.19 -18.76
CA LYS A 85 -9.38 -2.51 -18.34
C LYS A 85 -10.85 -2.48 -17.96
N VAL A 86 -11.28 -1.53 -17.12
CA VAL A 86 -12.69 -1.33 -16.76
C VAL A 86 -13.55 -1.20 -18.02
N TRP A 87 -13.14 -0.35 -18.95
CA TRP A 87 -13.89 -0.11 -20.20
C TRP A 87 -14.04 -1.39 -21.06
N LYS A 88 -12.95 -2.12 -21.27
CA LYS A 88 -12.99 -3.39 -22.02
C LYS A 88 -13.96 -4.41 -21.40
N GLU A 89 -13.98 -4.49 -20.07
CA GLU A 89 -14.83 -5.45 -19.37
C GLU A 89 -16.31 -5.03 -19.39
N ILE A 90 -16.62 -3.73 -19.41
CA ILE A 90 -17.98 -3.23 -19.65
C ILE A 90 -18.43 -3.62 -21.06
N GLN A 91 -17.58 -3.39 -22.07
CA GLN A 91 -17.90 -3.75 -23.45
C GLN A 91 -18.06 -5.27 -23.65
N SER A 92 -17.42 -6.10 -22.83
CA SER A 92 -17.55 -7.57 -22.89
C SER A 92 -18.82 -8.11 -22.22
N GLY A 93 -19.74 -7.24 -21.76
CA GLY A 93 -21.03 -7.63 -21.22
C GLY A 93 -21.05 -7.82 -19.68
N SER A 94 -20.19 -7.13 -18.97
CA SER A 94 -20.31 -7.07 -17.49
C SER A 94 -21.56 -6.29 -17.10
N GLU A 95 -22.52 -6.95 -16.49
CA GLU A 95 -23.81 -6.35 -16.12
C GLU A 95 -23.79 -5.66 -14.77
N TRP A 96 -22.93 -6.14 -13.86
CA TRP A 96 -22.85 -5.64 -12.48
C TRP A 96 -21.48 -5.09 -12.17
N ILE A 97 -21.46 -3.86 -11.71
CA ILE A 97 -20.25 -3.15 -11.27
C ILE A 97 -20.49 -2.67 -9.84
N VAL A 98 -19.57 -2.98 -8.95
CA VAL A 98 -19.52 -2.43 -7.60
C VAL A 98 -18.34 -1.46 -7.54
N ASP A 99 -18.59 -0.26 -7.10
CA ASP A 99 -17.55 0.71 -6.72
C ASP A 99 -17.34 0.59 -5.21
N ALA A 100 -16.16 0.13 -4.81
CA ALA A 100 -15.83 -0.13 -3.42
C ALA A 100 -14.54 0.58 -3.02
N ASP A 101 -14.62 1.30 -1.93
CA ASP A 101 -13.49 1.98 -1.28
C ASP A 101 -13.25 1.37 0.09
N LEU A 102 -12.00 1.05 0.41
CA LEU A 102 -11.63 0.50 1.71
C LEU A 102 -11.54 1.63 2.74
N ARG A 103 -12.52 1.65 3.65
CA ARG A 103 -12.60 2.70 4.67
C ARG A 103 -11.34 2.73 5.53
N ASP A 104 -10.68 3.89 5.56
CA ASP A 104 -9.47 4.15 6.34
C ASP A 104 -8.40 3.06 6.20
N PHE A 105 -8.18 2.60 4.96
CA PHE A 105 -7.29 1.48 4.69
C PHE A 105 -5.91 1.68 5.31
N PHE A 106 -5.26 2.83 5.08
CA PHE A 106 -3.92 3.10 5.62
C PHE A 106 -3.88 3.15 7.14
N GLY A 107 -4.94 3.61 7.80
CA GLY A 107 -5.05 3.63 9.26
C GLY A 107 -5.39 2.27 9.88
N SER A 108 -5.93 1.34 9.09
CA SER A 108 -6.40 0.04 9.56
C SER A 108 -5.42 -1.12 9.34
N VAL A 109 -4.29 -0.89 8.66
CA VAL A 109 -3.28 -1.93 8.34
C VAL A 109 -2.84 -2.66 9.62
N ASP A 110 -3.07 -3.95 9.66
CA ASP A 110 -2.60 -4.83 10.73
C ASP A 110 -1.12 -5.17 10.50
N HIS A 111 -0.26 -4.74 11.43
CA HIS A 111 1.19 -4.89 11.30
C HIS A 111 1.62 -6.36 11.29
N GLU A 112 1.01 -7.21 12.11
CA GLU A 112 1.36 -8.63 12.21
C GLU A 112 1.00 -9.38 10.93
N LYS A 113 -0.21 -9.14 10.40
CA LYS A 113 -0.63 -9.73 9.12
C LYS A 113 0.27 -9.28 7.97
N LEU A 114 0.60 -8.00 7.92
CA LEU A 114 1.49 -7.46 6.90
C LEU A 114 2.89 -8.09 6.99
N LEU A 115 3.49 -8.14 8.18
CA LEU A 115 4.81 -8.75 8.38
C LEU A 115 4.80 -10.24 8.05
N THR A 116 3.73 -10.97 8.37
CA THR A 116 3.56 -12.37 7.99
C THR A 116 3.58 -12.54 6.46
N LEU A 117 2.92 -11.67 5.72
CA LEU A 117 2.94 -11.71 4.24
C LEU A 117 4.31 -11.35 3.68
N VAL A 118 4.99 -10.37 4.27
CA VAL A 118 6.36 -10.02 3.86
C VAL A 118 7.32 -11.19 4.12
N ALA A 119 7.21 -11.85 5.28
CA ALA A 119 8.06 -12.97 5.69
C ALA A 119 7.93 -14.20 4.78
N GLN A 120 6.83 -14.34 4.02
CA GLN A 120 6.70 -15.40 3.01
C GLN A 120 7.75 -15.30 1.89
N ARG A 121 8.35 -14.14 1.69
CA ARG A 121 9.32 -13.87 0.60
C ARG A 121 10.65 -13.29 1.09
N VAL A 122 10.69 -12.73 2.26
CA VAL A 122 11.85 -12.08 2.87
C VAL A 122 12.22 -12.83 4.13
N ALA A 123 13.28 -13.62 4.07
CA ALA A 123 13.76 -14.42 5.22
C ALA A 123 14.68 -13.63 6.16
N ASP A 124 15.22 -12.48 5.73
CA ASP A 124 16.13 -11.67 6.56
C ASP A 124 15.36 -10.99 7.70
N GLY A 125 15.59 -11.47 8.94
CA GLY A 125 14.96 -10.94 10.13
C GLY A 125 15.31 -9.48 10.41
N ARG A 126 16.47 -8.97 9.94
CA ARG A 126 16.80 -7.53 10.10
C ARG A 126 15.90 -6.66 9.23
N VAL A 127 15.62 -7.11 8.00
CA VAL A 127 14.68 -6.41 7.12
C VAL A 127 13.27 -6.41 7.71
N LEU A 128 12.81 -7.53 8.29
CA LEU A 128 11.49 -7.60 8.93
C LEU A 128 11.40 -6.67 10.15
N ARG A 129 12.43 -6.66 11.01
CA ARG A 129 12.49 -5.71 12.14
C ARG A 129 12.52 -4.25 11.70
N LEU A 130 13.24 -3.94 10.61
CA LEU A 130 13.27 -2.60 10.04
C LEU A 130 11.88 -2.16 9.56
N ILE A 131 11.14 -3.01 8.85
CA ILE A 131 9.77 -2.73 8.43
C ILE A 131 8.88 -2.52 9.66
N GLU A 132 8.97 -3.40 10.65
CA GLU A 132 8.22 -3.29 11.90
C GLU A 132 8.50 -1.98 12.62
N ALA A 133 9.78 -1.59 12.74
CA ALA A 133 10.18 -0.33 13.35
C ALA A 133 9.60 0.89 12.60
N MET A 134 9.60 0.85 11.25
CA MET A 134 8.97 1.90 10.42
C MET A 134 7.46 1.99 10.63
N LEU A 135 6.77 0.86 10.79
CA LEU A 135 5.33 0.81 11.06
C LEU A 135 5.00 1.34 12.46
N LYS A 136 5.83 1.01 13.46
CA LYS A 136 5.65 1.38 14.87
C LYS A 136 6.17 2.78 15.21
N ALA A 137 6.89 3.45 14.32
CA ALA A 137 7.49 4.78 14.59
C ALA A 137 6.49 5.83 15.04
N GLY A 138 5.21 5.66 14.70
CA GLY A 138 4.15 6.56 15.11
C GLY A 138 4.17 7.90 14.35
N SER A 139 3.45 8.87 14.90
CA SER A 139 3.35 10.19 14.30
C SER A 139 3.45 11.29 15.34
N TYR A 140 3.93 12.46 14.93
CA TYR A 140 4.05 13.65 15.77
C TYR A 140 3.18 14.77 15.18
N GLY A 141 2.31 15.33 16.02
CA GLY A 141 1.43 16.42 15.62
C GLY A 141 0.89 17.17 16.84
N LYS A 142 0.62 18.46 16.69
CA LYS A 142 0.09 19.33 17.74
C LYS A 142 0.87 19.27 19.07
N GLY A 143 2.20 19.09 18.99
CA GLY A 143 3.05 18.99 20.18
C GLY A 143 3.04 17.64 20.90
N GLN A 144 2.39 16.63 20.35
CA GLN A 144 2.24 15.30 20.96
C GLN A 144 2.70 14.19 20.03
N LEU A 145 3.18 13.10 20.63
CA LEU A 145 3.52 11.85 19.95
C LEU A 145 2.32 10.91 20.02
N PHE A 146 1.95 10.38 18.86
CA PHE A 146 0.91 9.37 18.72
C PHE A 146 1.57 8.04 18.34
N PRO A 147 1.60 7.04 19.22
CA PRO A 147 2.11 5.73 18.88
C PRO A 147 1.27 5.07 17.78
N SER A 148 1.85 4.17 17.02
CA SER A 148 1.17 3.43 15.97
C SER A 148 1.16 1.94 16.31
N GLU A 149 0.01 1.44 16.72
CA GLU A 149 -0.22 -0.01 16.91
C GLU A 149 -0.79 -0.65 15.64
N ARG A 150 -1.39 0.16 14.78
CA ARG A 150 -1.96 -0.21 13.48
C ARG A 150 -1.72 0.92 12.48
N GLY A 151 -1.87 0.58 11.22
CA GLY A 151 -1.78 1.53 10.14
C GLY A 151 -0.36 1.70 9.60
N THR A 152 -0.29 2.36 8.47
CA THR A 152 0.95 2.81 7.84
C THR A 152 0.83 4.29 7.49
N PRO A 153 1.88 5.10 7.65
CA PRO A 153 1.79 6.52 7.39
C PRO A 153 1.36 6.81 5.94
N GLN A 154 0.29 7.59 5.76
CA GLN A 154 -0.03 8.17 4.47
C GLN A 154 1.05 9.18 4.09
N GLY A 155 1.92 8.82 3.13
CA GLY A 155 3.08 9.64 2.72
C GLY A 155 4.43 8.99 2.99
N GLY A 156 4.46 7.82 3.61
CA GLY A 156 5.66 6.97 3.67
C GLY A 156 6.04 6.46 2.27
N VAL A 157 7.34 6.42 1.96
CA VAL A 157 7.84 5.98 0.64
C VAL A 157 7.56 4.50 0.38
N VAL A 158 7.65 3.67 1.42
CA VAL A 158 7.43 2.21 1.33
C VAL A 158 5.97 1.82 1.51
N SER A 159 5.14 2.68 2.11
CA SER A 159 3.74 2.41 2.43
C SER A 159 2.90 1.92 1.24
N PRO A 160 3.03 2.48 0.03
CA PRO A 160 2.28 2.02 -1.14
C PRO A 160 2.56 0.56 -1.52
N THR A 161 3.83 0.14 -1.46
CA THR A 161 4.21 -1.24 -1.76
C THR A 161 3.74 -2.20 -0.69
N LEU A 162 3.87 -1.82 0.59
CA LEU A 162 3.34 -2.61 1.71
C LEU A 162 1.82 -2.78 1.61
N SER A 163 1.10 -1.74 1.17
CA SER A 163 -0.33 -1.80 0.88
C SER A 163 -0.67 -2.82 -0.20
N ASN A 164 0.08 -2.83 -1.29
CA ASN A 164 -0.10 -3.82 -2.36
C ASN A 164 0.20 -5.25 -1.88
N ILE A 165 1.22 -5.45 -1.03
CA ILE A 165 1.51 -6.75 -0.42
C ILE A 165 0.30 -7.24 0.40
N LEU A 166 -0.26 -6.37 1.25
CA LEU A 166 -1.39 -6.69 2.11
C LEU A 166 -2.66 -7.03 1.30
N LEU A 167 -2.90 -6.33 0.18
CA LEU A 167 -4.09 -6.52 -0.64
C LEU A 167 -3.96 -7.64 -1.69
N THR A 168 -2.76 -8.18 -1.92
CA THR A 168 -2.56 -9.27 -2.88
C THR A 168 -3.41 -10.52 -2.59
N PRO A 169 -3.57 -10.99 -1.34
CA PRO A 169 -4.49 -12.10 -1.03
C PRO A 169 -5.93 -11.80 -1.41
N PHE A 170 -6.41 -10.58 -1.18
CA PHE A 170 -7.75 -10.14 -1.59
C PHE A 170 -7.90 -10.20 -3.13
N ASP A 171 -6.95 -9.67 -3.88
CA ASP A 171 -6.98 -9.69 -5.35
C ASP A 171 -7.09 -11.14 -5.88
N ARG A 172 -6.33 -12.06 -5.29
CA ARG A 172 -6.34 -13.48 -5.65
C ARG A 172 -7.65 -14.16 -5.30
N GLU A 173 -8.19 -13.87 -4.12
CA GLU A 173 -9.47 -14.43 -3.68
C GLU A 173 -10.62 -13.99 -4.60
N MET A 174 -10.65 -12.72 -4.98
CA MET A 174 -11.64 -12.22 -5.92
C MET A 174 -11.56 -12.96 -7.28
N ARG A 175 -10.35 -13.22 -7.77
CA ARG A 175 -10.14 -13.99 -8.99
C ARG A 175 -10.59 -15.46 -8.83
N LEU A 176 -10.26 -16.11 -7.71
CA LEU A 176 -10.66 -17.50 -7.44
C LEU A 176 -12.18 -17.65 -7.38
N ARG A 177 -12.89 -16.64 -6.89
CA ARG A 177 -14.37 -16.60 -6.89
C ARG A 177 -14.97 -16.26 -8.26
N GLY A 178 -14.12 -16.05 -9.28
CA GLY A 178 -14.57 -15.77 -10.66
C GLY A 178 -14.96 -14.31 -10.91
N TYR A 179 -14.63 -13.39 -10.00
CA TYR A 179 -14.86 -11.96 -10.20
C TYR A 179 -13.74 -11.32 -11.02
N GLN A 180 -14.13 -10.40 -11.88
CA GLN A 180 -13.18 -9.53 -12.56
C GLN A 180 -12.93 -8.31 -11.69
N LEU A 181 -11.70 -8.14 -11.24
CA LEU A 181 -11.29 -7.03 -10.38
C LEU A 181 -10.41 -6.05 -11.15
N THR A 182 -10.63 -4.76 -10.91
CA THR A 182 -9.64 -3.71 -11.18
C THR A 182 -9.44 -2.93 -9.90
N ARG A 183 -8.23 -2.93 -9.39
CA ARG A 183 -7.87 -2.20 -8.17
C ARG A 183 -6.83 -1.12 -8.45
N TYR A 184 -7.06 0.08 -7.94
CA TYR A 184 -6.09 1.17 -7.95
C TYR A 184 -5.88 1.66 -6.51
N ALA A 185 -4.78 1.21 -5.89
CA ALA A 185 -4.54 1.38 -4.44
C ALA A 185 -5.62 0.70 -3.60
N ASP A 186 -6.39 1.46 -2.82
CA ASP A 186 -7.52 1.07 -1.99
C ASP A 186 -8.87 1.11 -2.74
N ASP A 187 -8.94 1.81 -3.89
CA ASP A 187 -10.13 1.82 -4.73
C ASP A 187 -10.27 0.50 -5.51
N CYS A 188 -11.41 -0.15 -5.39
CA CYS A 188 -11.69 -1.44 -5.99
C CYS A 188 -12.95 -1.40 -6.86
N VAL A 189 -12.85 -1.96 -8.07
CA VAL A 189 -14.00 -2.09 -8.98
C VAL A 189 -14.16 -3.57 -9.35
N PRO A 190 -14.79 -4.38 -8.49
CA PRO A 190 -15.16 -5.75 -8.82
C PRO A 190 -16.40 -5.80 -9.71
N ARG A 191 -16.43 -6.80 -10.61
CA ARG A 191 -17.50 -6.98 -11.61
C ARG A 191 -17.89 -8.43 -11.75
N ALA A 192 -19.17 -8.66 -12.07
CA ALA A 192 -19.71 -9.98 -12.34
C ALA A 192 -20.71 -9.96 -13.51
N GLN A 193 -20.77 -11.07 -14.24
CA GLN A 193 -21.72 -11.22 -15.34
C GLN A 193 -23.13 -11.60 -14.89
N ARG A 194 -23.33 -12.26 -13.74
CA ARG A 194 -24.64 -12.84 -13.37
C ARG A 194 -25.04 -12.85 -11.89
N GLN A 195 -24.30 -12.31 -10.92
CA GLN A 195 -24.68 -12.50 -9.50
C GLN A 195 -24.40 -11.28 -8.63
N ARG A 196 -25.36 -10.33 -8.60
CA ARG A 196 -25.32 -9.12 -7.75
C ARG A 196 -25.06 -9.42 -6.27
N ASN A 197 -25.81 -10.34 -5.67
CA ASN A 197 -25.79 -10.56 -4.23
C ASN A 197 -24.46 -11.15 -3.73
N ARG A 198 -23.88 -12.10 -4.46
CA ARG A 198 -22.58 -12.69 -4.12
C ARG A 198 -21.42 -11.67 -4.22
N LEU A 199 -21.53 -10.70 -5.12
CA LEU A 199 -20.51 -9.67 -5.30
C LEU A 199 -20.48 -8.70 -4.12
N LEU A 200 -21.63 -8.33 -3.59
CA LEU A 200 -21.75 -7.47 -2.40
C LEU A 200 -21.22 -8.18 -1.14
N GLU A 201 -21.52 -9.47 -0.97
CA GLU A 201 -21.02 -10.25 0.18
C GLU A 201 -19.49 -10.34 0.21
N CYS A 202 -18.82 -10.44 -0.95
CA CYS A 202 -17.36 -10.50 -1.02
C CYS A 202 -16.63 -9.21 -0.67
N VAL A 203 -17.29 -8.06 -0.81
CA VAL A 203 -16.69 -6.74 -0.54
C VAL A 203 -16.95 -6.29 0.89
N THR A 204 -17.95 -6.86 1.56
CA THR A 204 -18.36 -6.50 2.92
C THR A 204 -17.81 -7.43 4.00
N THR A 205 -17.15 -8.53 3.65
CA THR A 205 -16.48 -9.48 4.56
C THR A 205 -14.99 -9.24 4.60
#